data_df207fb6ca48f9c449471838ce8b7f7b
#
_entry.id   df207fb6ca48f9c449471838ce8b7f7b
#
_cell.length_a   1.000
_cell.length_b   1.000
_cell.length_c   1.000
_cell.angle_alpha   90.00
_cell.angle_beta   90.00
_cell.angle_gamma   90.00
#
_symmetry.space_group_name_H-M   'P 1'
#
loop_
_entity.id
_entity.type
_entity.pdbx_description
1 polymer ?
#
loop_
_entity_poly.entity_id
_entity_poly.type
_entity_poly.pdbx_seq_one_letter_code
_entity_poly.pdbx_strand_id
1 'polypeptide(L)'
;MLEALTVKENYSLDQTIAKDIFNGVTYPWEVLPKISSFILELGATLSEDEYEKRGENVWVAKSAKVAPTAFINGPAIIGKNAEVRQCAFIRGNAIVGEGAVVGNSTELKNVILFNKVQVPHYNYVGDSILGYKAHMGAGSITSNVKSDKKLVVVKDD
;
A
#
# COMPACT_ATOMS: atom_id res chain seq x y z
N MET A 1 -7.40 20.22 16.45
CA MET A 1 -7.46 18.96 15.67
C MET A 1 -7.41 19.32 14.21
N LEU A 2 -6.49 18.76 13.45
CA LEU A 2 -6.34 18.98 11.99
C LEU A 2 -7.43 18.20 11.23
N GLU A 3 -8.67 18.68 11.28
CA GLU A 3 -9.83 17.96 10.75
C GLU A 3 -9.66 17.59 9.27
N ALA A 4 -9.14 18.52 8.47
CA ALA A 4 -8.88 18.30 7.06
C ALA A 4 -7.89 17.16 6.75
N LEU A 5 -7.11 16.70 7.73
CA LEU A 5 -6.11 15.63 7.56
C LEU A 5 -6.54 14.30 8.18
N THR A 6 -7.77 14.21 8.69
CA THR A 6 -8.27 12.98 9.30
C THR A 6 -8.54 11.88 8.28
N VAL A 7 -8.52 10.65 8.74
CA VAL A 7 -8.90 9.48 7.94
C VAL A 7 -10.32 9.65 7.41
N LYS A 8 -11.24 10.14 8.24
CA LYS A 8 -12.64 10.34 7.88
C LYS A 8 -12.83 11.27 6.69
N GLU A 9 -12.05 12.36 6.64
CA GLU A 9 -12.18 13.36 5.56
C GLU A 9 -11.48 12.94 4.27
N ASN A 10 -10.44 12.10 4.34
CA ASN A 10 -9.58 11.83 3.19
C ASN A 10 -9.75 10.44 2.57
N TYR A 11 -10.37 9.48 3.27
CA TYR A 11 -10.35 8.09 2.81
C TYR A 11 -11.73 7.44 2.80
N SER A 12 -12.06 6.80 1.69
CA SER A 12 -13.24 5.93 1.54
C SER A 12 -12.89 4.53 2.01
N LEU A 13 -13.11 4.22 3.29
CA LEU A 13 -12.66 2.97 3.91
C LEU A 13 -13.36 1.71 3.36
N ASP A 14 -14.46 1.85 2.65
CA ASP A 14 -15.11 0.78 1.89
C ASP A 14 -14.32 0.37 0.63
N GLN A 15 -13.33 1.18 0.24
CA GLN A 15 -12.48 0.97 -0.94
C GLN A 15 -11.11 0.38 -0.59
N THR A 16 -11.02 -0.40 0.47
CA THR A 16 -9.81 -1.13 0.84
C THR A 16 -10.13 -2.38 1.64
N ILE A 17 -9.37 -3.44 1.41
CA ILE A 17 -9.39 -4.63 2.26
C ILE A 17 -8.83 -4.34 3.67
N ALA A 18 -8.08 -3.25 3.80
CA ALA A 18 -7.39 -2.85 5.03
C ALA A 18 -8.24 -1.95 5.95
N LYS A 19 -9.54 -1.84 5.74
CA LYS A 19 -10.40 -0.92 6.51
C LYS A 19 -10.22 -1.00 8.02
N ASP A 20 -10.04 -2.20 8.55
CA ASP A 20 -10.01 -2.43 10.00
C ASP A 20 -8.73 -1.91 10.69
N ILE A 21 -7.64 -1.69 9.95
CA ILE A 21 -6.43 -1.06 10.51
C ILE A 21 -6.69 0.37 10.99
N PHE A 22 -7.72 1.02 10.42
CA PHE A 22 -8.10 2.40 10.73
C PHE A 22 -9.04 2.52 11.93
N ASN A 23 -9.46 1.40 12.55
CA ASN A 23 -10.31 1.43 13.73
C ASN A 23 -9.62 2.16 14.89
N GLY A 24 -10.26 3.21 15.42
CA GLY A 24 -9.73 4.02 16.51
C GLY A 24 -8.58 4.96 16.12
N VAL A 25 -8.35 5.15 14.82
CA VAL A 25 -7.30 6.01 14.27
C VAL A 25 -7.90 7.34 13.81
N THR A 26 -7.23 8.43 14.12
CA THR A 26 -7.64 9.78 13.69
C THR A 26 -6.91 10.18 12.41
N TYR A 27 -5.60 10.03 12.38
CA TYR A 27 -4.76 10.43 11.26
C TYR A 27 -4.16 9.24 10.51
N PRO A 28 -4.04 9.31 9.18
CA PRO A 28 -3.59 8.16 8.38
C PRO A 28 -2.19 7.66 8.75
N TRP A 29 -1.27 8.51 9.15
CA TRP A 29 0.10 8.11 9.51
C TRP A 29 0.18 7.24 10.79
N GLU A 30 -0.85 7.24 11.63
CA GLU A 30 -0.90 6.41 12.85
C GLU A 30 -0.95 4.90 12.55
N VAL A 31 -1.33 4.50 11.34
CA VAL A 31 -1.35 3.09 10.94
C VAL A 31 -0.01 2.59 10.42
N LEU A 32 0.91 3.47 10.03
CA LEU A 32 2.19 3.08 9.42
C LEU A 32 2.98 2.04 10.24
N PRO A 33 3.12 2.16 11.57
CA PRO A 33 3.82 1.16 12.36
C PRO A 33 3.06 -0.16 12.53
N LYS A 34 1.77 -0.20 12.16
CA LYS A 34 0.89 -1.36 12.32
C LYS A 34 0.76 -2.20 11.04
N ILE A 35 1.22 -1.71 9.88
CA ILE A 35 0.98 -2.35 8.58
C ILE A 35 1.50 -3.79 8.56
N SER A 36 2.70 -4.02 9.05
CA SER A 36 3.32 -5.34 9.03
C SER A 36 2.48 -6.40 9.77
N SER A 37 2.16 -6.13 11.04
CA SER A 37 1.36 -7.06 11.86
C SER A 37 -0.04 -7.25 11.29
N PHE A 38 -0.65 -6.17 10.82
CA PHE A 38 -1.98 -6.23 10.20
C PHE A 38 -2.01 -7.13 8.95
N ILE A 39 -0.99 -7.05 8.08
CA ILE A 39 -0.89 -7.92 6.90
C ILE A 39 -0.81 -9.39 7.29
N LEU A 40 -0.05 -9.71 8.34
CA LEU A 40 0.09 -11.09 8.82
C LEU A 40 -1.25 -11.64 9.33
N GLU A 41 -1.98 -10.83 10.11
CA GLU A 41 -3.30 -11.19 10.63
C GLU A 41 -4.32 -11.34 9.50
N LEU A 42 -4.44 -10.33 8.63
CA LEU A 42 -5.38 -10.34 7.52
C LEU A 42 -5.06 -11.47 6.53
N GLY A 43 -3.79 -11.64 6.17
CA GLY A 43 -3.34 -12.65 5.23
C GLY A 43 -3.71 -14.07 5.65
N ALA A 44 -3.63 -14.35 6.95
CA ALA A 44 -4.03 -15.65 7.52
C ALA A 44 -5.53 -15.94 7.39
N THR A 45 -6.36 -14.93 7.15
CA THR A 45 -7.83 -15.09 6.98
C THR A 45 -8.28 -15.15 5.51
N LEU A 46 -7.38 -14.89 4.57
CA LEU A 46 -7.72 -14.88 3.14
C LEU A 46 -8.03 -16.30 2.64
N SER A 47 -9.12 -16.40 1.87
CA SER A 47 -9.54 -17.68 1.31
C SER A 47 -8.54 -18.20 0.27
N GLU A 48 -8.15 -19.46 0.39
CA GLU A 48 -7.32 -20.16 -0.60
C GLU A 48 -8.02 -20.33 -1.96
N ASP A 49 -9.33 -20.19 -2.03
CA ASP A 49 -10.07 -20.18 -3.29
C ASP A 49 -9.78 -18.92 -4.11
N GLU A 50 -9.51 -17.80 -3.45
CA GLU A 50 -9.30 -16.50 -4.08
C GLU A 50 -7.85 -16.05 -4.10
N TYR A 51 -7.05 -16.49 -3.14
CA TYR A 51 -5.65 -16.11 -2.97
C TYR A 51 -4.73 -17.32 -2.97
N GLU A 52 -3.54 -17.14 -3.47
CA GLU A 52 -2.45 -18.10 -3.36
C GLU A 52 -1.29 -17.50 -2.55
N LYS A 53 -0.60 -18.35 -1.80
CA LYS A 53 0.59 -17.94 -1.05
C LYS A 53 1.82 -18.12 -1.95
N ARG A 54 2.49 -17.02 -2.30
CA ARG A 54 3.69 -16.98 -3.12
C ARG A 54 4.91 -16.59 -2.29
N GLY A 55 5.45 -17.52 -1.51
CA GLY A 55 6.58 -17.26 -0.62
C GLY A 55 6.16 -16.95 0.81
N GLU A 56 7.11 -16.50 1.61
CA GLU A 56 6.90 -16.23 3.02
C GLU A 56 6.06 -14.95 3.21
N ASN A 57 4.86 -15.12 3.79
CA ASN A 57 3.94 -14.02 4.07
C ASN A 57 3.57 -13.14 2.86
N VAL A 58 3.48 -13.75 1.67
CA VAL A 58 3.02 -13.09 0.44
C VAL A 58 1.75 -13.75 -0.04
N TRP A 59 0.65 -13.01 -0.04
CA TRP A 59 -0.65 -13.46 -0.55
C TRP A 59 -1.00 -12.70 -1.82
N VAL A 60 -1.26 -13.44 -2.89
CA VAL A 60 -1.56 -12.86 -4.21
C VAL A 60 -2.91 -13.36 -4.67
N ALA A 61 -3.82 -12.46 -5.00
CA ALA A 61 -5.10 -12.85 -5.57
C ALA A 61 -4.89 -13.60 -6.89
N LYS A 62 -5.61 -14.72 -7.09
CA LYS A 62 -5.49 -15.53 -8.32
C LYS A 62 -5.84 -14.77 -9.59
N SER A 63 -6.64 -13.70 -9.47
CA SER A 63 -6.98 -12.79 -10.57
C SER A 63 -5.96 -11.70 -10.82
N ALA A 64 -4.97 -11.53 -9.94
CA ALA A 64 -3.92 -10.52 -10.11
C ALA A 64 -2.91 -10.93 -11.20
N LYS A 65 -2.35 -9.93 -11.88
CA LYS A 65 -1.31 -10.12 -12.88
C LYS A 65 0.02 -9.66 -12.31
N VAL A 66 0.94 -10.58 -12.13
CA VAL A 66 2.30 -10.27 -11.63
C VAL A 66 3.31 -10.63 -12.69
N ALA A 67 4.07 -9.64 -13.15
CA ALA A 67 5.11 -9.86 -14.15
C ALA A 67 6.23 -10.77 -13.60
N PRO A 68 6.79 -11.67 -14.40
CA PRO A 68 7.86 -12.58 -13.95
C PRO A 68 9.12 -11.88 -13.44
N THR A 69 9.34 -10.64 -13.85
CA THR A 69 10.48 -9.82 -13.44
C THR A 69 10.19 -8.93 -12.22
N ALA A 70 8.98 -8.97 -11.67
CA ALA A 70 8.66 -8.30 -10.43
C ALA A 70 9.22 -9.08 -9.24
N PHE A 71 9.66 -8.36 -8.23
CA PHE A 71 10.16 -8.97 -6.99
C PHE A 71 9.29 -8.53 -5.80
N ILE A 72 8.76 -9.50 -5.05
CA ILE A 72 7.86 -9.23 -3.93
C ILE A 72 8.39 -9.90 -2.67
N ASN A 73 8.79 -9.09 -1.70
CA ASN A 73 9.03 -9.53 -0.34
C ASN A 73 7.75 -9.45 0.50
N GLY A 74 7.59 -10.36 1.45
CA GLY A 74 6.57 -10.29 2.48
C GLY A 74 6.97 -9.39 3.67
N PRO A 75 6.00 -9.08 4.54
CA PRO A 75 4.59 -9.39 4.35
C PRO A 75 3.95 -8.51 3.28
N ALA A 76 3.15 -9.11 2.40
CA ALA A 76 2.46 -8.39 1.32
C ALA A 76 1.13 -9.06 0.93
N ILE A 77 0.16 -8.23 0.56
CA ILE A 77 -1.10 -8.68 -0.04
C ILE A 77 -1.27 -7.97 -1.38
N ILE A 78 -1.43 -8.75 -2.45
CA ILE A 78 -1.74 -8.24 -3.78
C ILE A 78 -3.21 -8.56 -4.08
N GLY A 79 -4.02 -7.52 -4.18
CA GLY A 79 -5.47 -7.61 -4.31
C GLY A 79 -5.96 -8.13 -5.65
N LYS A 80 -7.27 -8.42 -5.71
CA LYS A 80 -7.95 -8.92 -6.90
C LYS A 80 -7.74 -7.97 -8.09
N ASN A 81 -7.52 -8.53 -9.27
CA ASN A 81 -7.35 -7.78 -10.52
C ASN A 81 -6.25 -6.71 -10.49
N ALA A 82 -5.39 -6.71 -9.47
CA ALA A 82 -4.24 -5.82 -9.43
C ALA A 82 -3.18 -6.21 -10.47
N GLU A 83 -2.40 -5.24 -10.91
CA GLU A 83 -1.26 -5.45 -11.79
C GLU A 83 0.04 -5.06 -11.09
N VAL A 84 0.98 -5.99 -11.03
CA VAL A 84 2.37 -5.72 -10.63
C VAL A 84 3.23 -5.94 -11.88
N ARG A 85 3.70 -4.84 -12.44
CA ARG A 85 4.36 -4.82 -13.75
C ARG A 85 5.85 -5.13 -13.66
N GLN A 86 6.51 -5.14 -14.82
CA GLN A 86 7.92 -5.50 -14.99
C GLN A 86 8.83 -4.70 -14.09
N CYS A 87 9.76 -5.38 -13.44
CA CYS A 87 10.79 -4.79 -12.58
C CYS A 87 10.24 -4.01 -11.38
N ALA A 88 8.98 -4.17 -11.02
CA ALA A 88 8.46 -3.63 -9.77
C ALA A 88 9.16 -4.30 -8.58
N PHE A 89 9.49 -3.52 -7.56
CA PHE A 89 10.11 -4.01 -6.33
C PHE A 89 9.23 -3.70 -5.12
N ILE A 90 8.54 -4.69 -4.60
CA ILE A 90 7.77 -4.59 -3.36
C ILE A 90 8.67 -5.08 -2.23
N ARG A 91 9.14 -4.13 -1.40
CA ARG A 91 10.11 -4.42 -0.32
C ARG A 91 9.47 -5.10 0.89
N GLY A 92 8.16 -5.11 0.98
CA GLY A 92 7.40 -5.65 2.09
C GLY A 92 6.57 -4.60 2.83
N ASN A 93 5.77 -5.07 3.77
CA ASN A 93 4.76 -4.28 4.47
C ASN A 93 3.85 -3.54 3.48
N ALA A 94 3.34 -4.25 2.47
CA ALA A 94 2.59 -3.64 1.38
C ALA A 94 1.22 -4.29 1.18
N ILE A 95 0.18 -3.47 1.10
CA ILE A 95 -1.15 -3.87 0.64
C ILE A 95 -1.40 -3.15 -0.68
N VAL A 96 -1.60 -3.93 -1.74
CA VAL A 96 -1.98 -3.44 -3.06
C VAL A 96 -3.46 -3.74 -3.26
N GLY A 97 -4.27 -2.71 -3.34
CA GLY A 97 -5.72 -2.80 -3.42
C GLY A 97 -6.23 -3.44 -4.71
N GLU A 98 -7.53 -3.74 -4.73
CA GLU A 98 -8.19 -4.32 -5.91
C GLU A 98 -8.07 -3.39 -7.12
N GLY A 99 -7.67 -3.94 -8.27
CA GLY A 99 -7.52 -3.21 -9.52
C GLY A 99 -6.44 -2.12 -9.50
N ALA A 100 -5.58 -2.11 -8.47
CA ALA A 100 -4.46 -1.18 -8.40
C ALA A 100 -3.33 -1.57 -9.36
N VAL A 101 -2.53 -0.59 -9.77
CA VAL A 101 -1.40 -0.79 -10.67
C VAL A 101 -0.10 -0.35 -9.99
N VAL A 102 0.80 -1.31 -9.82
CA VAL A 102 2.20 -1.07 -9.43
C VAL A 102 3.04 -1.26 -10.69
N GLY A 103 3.49 -0.16 -11.26
CA GLY A 103 4.03 -0.15 -12.61
C GLY A 103 5.50 -0.49 -12.71
N ASN A 104 6.01 -0.27 -13.93
CA ASN A 104 7.40 -0.55 -14.27
C ASN A 104 8.36 0.14 -13.31
N SER A 105 9.27 -0.64 -12.74
CA SER A 105 10.35 -0.14 -11.86
C SER A 105 9.86 0.72 -10.69
N THR A 106 8.65 0.49 -10.23
CA THR A 106 8.09 1.14 -9.04
C THR A 106 8.50 0.38 -7.80
N GLU A 107 8.95 1.10 -6.78
CA GLU A 107 9.31 0.53 -5.49
C GLU A 107 8.26 0.88 -4.43
N LEU A 108 7.82 -0.13 -3.67
CA LEU A 108 6.91 0.04 -2.53
C LEU A 108 7.58 -0.39 -1.22
N LYS A 109 7.41 0.42 -0.17
CA LYS A 109 7.91 0.10 1.17
C LYS A 109 6.96 0.66 2.23
N ASN A 110 6.36 -0.23 3.02
CA ASN A 110 5.47 0.14 4.12
C ASN A 110 4.29 1.03 3.68
N VAL A 111 3.39 0.46 2.86
CA VAL A 111 2.32 1.20 2.18
C VAL A 111 0.98 0.47 2.22
N ILE A 112 -0.09 1.26 2.17
CA ILE A 112 -1.43 0.78 1.82
C ILE A 112 -1.88 1.53 0.57
N LEU A 113 -2.03 0.82 -0.53
CA LEU A 113 -2.67 1.33 -1.74
C LEU A 113 -4.13 0.86 -1.75
N PHE A 114 -5.05 1.79 -1.74
CA PHE A 114 -6.48 1.50 -1.85
C PHE A 114 -6.83 0.96 -3.25
N ASN A 115 -8.08 0.56 -3.44
CA ASN A 115 -8.55 0.05 -4.72
C ASN A 115 -8.33 1.07 -5.84
N LYS A 116 -7.92 0.57 -7.02
CA LYS A 116 -7.69 1.35 -8.25
C LYS A 116 -6.64 2.46 -8.14
N VAL A 117 -5.78 2.41 -7.13
CA VAL A 117 -4.59 3.28 -7.07
C VAL A 117 -3.64 2.96 -8.22
N GLN A 118 -3.03 3.98 -8.79
CA GLN A 118 -2.04 3.82 -9.85
C GLN A 118 -0.72 4.50 -9.49
N VAL A 119 0.33 3.70 -9.42
CA VAL A 119 1.73 4.14 -9.29
C VAL A 119 2.53 3.50 -10.43
N PRO A 120 2.28 3.98 -11.69
CA PRO A 120 2.49 3.16 -12.86
C PRO A 120 3.90 3.20 -13.46
N HIS A 121 4.74 4.19 -13.11
CA HIS A 121 6.00 4.41 -13.81
C HIS A 121 7.07 5.00 -12.92
N TYR A 122 8.12 4.22 -12.59
CA TYR A 122 9.31 4.71 -11.90
C TYR A 122 8.98 5.51 -10.63
N ASN A 123 8.03 5.03 -9.86
CA ASN A 123 7.63 5.66 -8.62
C ASN A 123 8.38 5.06 -7.43
N TYR A 124 8.66 5.86 -6.42
CA TYR A 124 8.96 5.37 -5.09
C TYR A 124 7.82 5.76 -4.15
N VAL A 125 7.23 4.77 -3.50
CA VAL A 125 6.16 4.98 -2.51
C VAL A 125 6.59 4.33 -1.20
N GLY A 126 6.91 5.15 -0.23
CA GLY A 126 7.36 4.70 1.08
C GLY A 126 6.60 5.36 2.21
N ASP A 127 6.29 4.59 3.25
CA ASP A 127 5.60 5.06 4.46
C ASP A 127 4.38 5.92 4.11
N SER A 128 3.49 5.38 3.28
CA SER A 128 2.42 6.15 2.64
C SER A 128 1.11 5.37 2.59
N ILE A 129 0.01 6.12 2.65
CA ILE A 129 -1.34 5.63 2.42
C ILE A 129 -1.90 6.37 1.21
N LEU A 130 -2.20 5.67 0.13
CA LEU A 130 -2.81 6.25 -1.07
C LEU A 130 -4.28 5.85 -1.14
N GLY A 131 -5.16 6.85 -1.17
CA GLY A 131 -6.62 6.67 -1.18
C GLY A 131 -7.16 6.16 -2.52
N TYR A 132 -8.44 5.81 -2.54
CA TYR A 132 -9.13 5.26 -3.70
C TYR A 132 -8.91 6.06 -4.98
N LYS A 133 -8.48 5.39 -6.05
CA LYS A 133 -8.16 6.00 -7.35
C LYS A 133 -7.05 7.06 -7.35
N ALA A 134 -6.28 7.19 -6.27
CA ALA A 134 -5.12 8.08 -6.30
C ALA A 134 -4.15 7.67 -7.42
N HIS A 135 -3.56 8.67 -8.05
CA HIS A 135 -2.61 8.48 -9.15
C HIS A 135 -1.34 9.28 -8.92
N MET A 136 -0.20 8.63 -9.06
CA MET A 136 1.10 9.30 -9.07
C MET A 136 1.62 9.37 -10.50
N GLY A 137 1.97 10.56 -10.96
CA GLY A 137 2.60 10.74 -12.28
C GLY A 137 3.97 10.04 -12.36
N ALA A 138 4.44 9.84 -13.59
CA ALA A 138 5.72 9.19 -13.84
C ALA A 138 6.87 9.89 -13.11
N GLY A 139 7.72 9.13 -12.44
CA GLY A 139 8.87 9.63 -11.70
C GLY A 139 8.55 10.33 -10.38
N SER A 140 7.26 10.41 -9.99
CA SER A 140 6.88 10.98 -8.69
C SER A 140 7.33 10.06 -7.55
N ILE A 141 7.83 10.65 -6.47
CA ILE A 141 8.31 9.93 -5.30
C ILE A 141 7.74 10.52 -4.01
N THR A 142 7.54 9.67 -3.00
CA THR A 142 7.27 10.11 -1.63
C THR A 142 8.57 10.04 -0.83
N SER A 143 9.10 11.20 -0.43
CA SER A 143 10.32 11.24 0.38
C SER A 143 9.99 11.69 1.79
N ASN A 144 10.33 10.85 2.77
CA ASN A 144 10.07 11.11 4.19
C ASN A 144 11.36 11.24 5.03
N VAL A 145 12.53 11.02 4.42
CA VAL A 145 13.80 11.18 5.11
C VAL A 145 14.36 12.58 4.87
N LYS A 146 14.36 13.40 5.91
CA LYS A 146 14.95 14.73 5.91
C LYS A 146 16.46 14.68 6.11
N SER A 147 17.18 15.63 5.53
CA SER A 147 18.65 15.73 5.68
C SER A 147 19.10 15.85 7.14
N ASP A 148 18.29 16.52 7.98
CA ASP A 148 18.53 16.69 9.41
C ASP A 148 18.07 15.50 10.27
N LYS A 149 17.52 14.44 9.63
CA LYS A 149 16.96 13.23 10.26
C LYS A 149 15.86 13.47 11.30
N LYS A 150 15.28 14.67 11.32
CA LYS A 150 14.14 14.98 12.20
C LYS A 150 12.84 14.45 11.59
N LEU A 151 11.86 14.20 12.44
CA LEU A 151 10.52 13.82 12.00
C LEU A 151 9.86 14.94 11.20
N VAL A 152 8.99 14.56 10.28
CA VAL A 152 8.11 15.49 9.59
C VAL A 152 7.10 16.04 10.60
N VAL A 153 6.98 17.35 10.67
CA VAL A 153 6.01 18.02 11.55
C VAL A 153 4.84 18.49 10.70
N VAL A 154 3.64 18.05 11.07
CA VAL A 154 2.40 18.56 10.49
C VAL A 154 1.94 19.73 11.35
N LYS A 155 1.76 20.89 10.71
CA LYS A 155 1.35 22.14 11.37
C LYS A 155 -0.12 22.43 11.09
N ASP A 156 -0.75 23.06 12.07
CA ASP A 156 -2.05 23.70 11.96
C ASP A 156 -1.77 25.20 11.88
N ASP A 157 -1.83 25.77 10.69
CA ASP A 157 -1.60 27.21 10.48
C ASP A 157 -2.92 27.96 10.57
#